data_8acbfbd8847f9cf3defe96c49282342f
#
_entry.id   8acbfbd8847f9cf3defe96c49282342f
#
_cell.length_a   1.000
_cell.length_b   1.000
_cell.length_c   1.000
_cell.angle_alpha   90.00
_cell.angle_beta   90.00
_cell.angle_gamma   90.00
#
_symmetry.space_group_name_H-M   'P 1'
#
loop_
_entity.id
_entity.type
_entity.pdbx_description
1 polymer ?
#
loop_
_entity_poly.entity_id
_entity_poly.type
_entity_poly.pdbx_seq_one_letter_code
_entity_poly.pdbx_strand_id
1 'polypeptide(L)'
;LIIKGNNLLALHTLKEKYAGKVNLIYIDPPYNTGGDSFNYNDRFNHSTWLTFMKNRLEIAYDLLSINGSIWINIDQNGVHYLKVLADQVFHNGFVADVAWQKRTSPDSRNPLGDAFDHILVYSKNVQIFKQNLNTLPLTKEQISKYKNPDNDLRGGWVSTDFTAQGYRPNQMYTIISPSGRELTPPAGRCWKNIESEYSKLRADGRVWFGNDGSSVPRQKTFLYERQGTVPWTWWPNSETGNNQEAKKESIALFNESPFSTPKPERLLKRVVELASNEGDIVLDFFMGSATTQAVAMKMNRKFIGIEQMDYIKTVSVPRLHKVIEGEQGGISKDVNWQGGGSFVYAELMEKNTGFLKSVLSANSMTELQEIFNRMLETADFEFQ
;
A
#
# COMPACT_ATOMS: atom_id res chain seq x y z
N LEU A 1 -3.44 16.44 -6.96
CA LEU A 1 -4.32 17.39 -6.30
C LEU A 1 -4.08 17.32 -4.80
N ILE A 2 -3.90 18.49 -4.18
CA ILE A 2 -3.79 18.66 -2.71
C ILE A 2 -4.92 19.57 -2.27
N ILE A 3 -5.66 19.15 -1.25
CA ILE A 3 -6.82 19.88 -0.73
C ILE A 3 -6.60 20.20 0.75
N LYS A 4 -6.57 21.49 1.10
CA LYS A 4 -6.65 21.93 2.49
C LYS A 4 -8.11 22.05 2.92
N GLY A 5 -8.50 21.34 3.97
CA GLY A 5 -9.84 21.42 4.54
C GLY A 5 -10.27 20.14 5.23
N ASN A 6 -11.51 20.17 5.76
CA ASN A 6 -12.10 18.99 6.38
C ASN A 6 -12.19 17.83 5.39
N ASN A 7 -11.59 16.70 5.74
CA ASN A 7 -11.48 15.57 4.82
C ASN A 7 -12.83 14.91 4.50
N LEU A 8 -13.82 14.93 5.39
CA LEU A 8 -15.16 14.42 5.10
C LEU A 8 -15.83 15.24 3.99
N LEU A 9 -15.77 16.56 4.08
CA LEU A 9 -16.32 17.48 3.07
C LEU A 9 -15.58 17.31 1.73
N ALA A 10 -14.24 17.26 1.79
CA ALA A 10 -13.41 17.04 0.60
C ALA A 10 -13.75 15.71 -0.10
N LEU A 11 -13.91 14.62 0.66
CA LEU A 11 -14.28 13.31 0.12
C LEU A 11 -15.64 13.35 -0.58
N HIS A 12 -16.65 14.02 0.01
CA HIS A 12 -17.96 14.21 -0.64
C HIS A 12 -17.83 14.99 -1.96
N THR A 13 -17.05 16.06 -1.98
CA THR A 13 -16.80 16.84 -3.20
C THR A 13 -16.09 16.01 -4.28
N LEU A 14 -15.14 15.16 -3.87
CA LEU A 14 -14.41 14.28 -4.80
C LEU A 14 -15.30 13.20 -5.41
N LYS A 15 -16.36 12.77 -4.72
CA LYS A 15 -17.24 11.69 -5.16
C LYS A 15 -17.84 11.96 -6.54
N GLU A 16 -18.24 13.18 -6.84
CA GLU A 16 -18.83 13.53 -8.14
C GLU A 16 -17.89 13.17 -9.31
N LYS A 17 -16.59 13.43 -9.17
CA LYS A 17 -15.61 13.23 -10.24
C LYS A 17 -14.87 11.90 -10.16
N TYR A 18 -14.65 11.37 -8.95
CA TYR A 18 -13.74 10.25 -8.69
C TYR A 18 -14.40 8.98 -8.17
N ALA A 19 -15.74 8.90 -8.06
CA ALA A 19 -16.43 7.66 -7.71
C ALA A 19 -16.00 6.51 -8.64
N GLY A 20 -15.59 5.39 -8.04
CA GLY A 20 -15.15 4.19 -8.77
C GLY A 20 -13.83 4.32 -9.53
N LYS A 21 -13.00 5.36 -9.27
CA LYS A 21 -11.78 5.63 -10.03
C LYS A 21 -10.48 5.56 -9.24
N VAL A 22 -10.55 5.52 -7.91
CA VAL A 22 -9.36 5.47 -7.05
C VAL A 22 -8.86 4.04 -6.95
N ASN A 23 -7.60 3.81 -7.30
CA ASN A 23 -7.00 2.47 -7.31
C ASN A 23 -6.44 2.10 -5.94
N LEU A 24 -5.83 3.05 -5.25
CA LEU A 24 -5.24 2.84 -3.92
C LEU A 24 -5.66 3.96 -2.99
N ILE A 25 -6.14 3.60 -1.81
CA ILE A 25 -6.27 4.51 -0.67
C ILE A 25 -5.29 4.03 0.39
N TYR A 26 -4.40 4.91 0.85
CA TYR A 26 -3.60 4.67 2.05
C TYR A 26 -3.93 5.76 3.06
N ILE A 27 -4.19 5.38 4.31
CA ILE A 27 -4.46 6.33 5.39
C ILE A 27 -3.76 5.94 6.68
N ASP A 28 -3.34 6.99 7.40
CA ASP A 28 -2.77 6.93 8.74
C ASP A 28 -3.63 7.83 9.67
N PRO A 29 -4.83 7.36 10.08
CA PRO A 29 -5.77 8.17 10.85
C PRO A 29 -5.26 8.41 12.28
N PRO A 30 -5.84 9.36 13.05
CA PRO A 30 -5.58 9.49 14.48
C PRO A 30 -5.89 8.16 15.20
N TYR A 31 -4.95 7.65 16.00
CA TYR A 31 -5.07 6.33 16.65
C TYR A 31 -5.93 6.31 17.90
N ASN A 32 -6.39 7.48 18.36
CA ASN A 32 -7.19 7.64 19.57
C ASN A 32 -6.51 7.12 20.86
N THR A 33 -5.21 7.37 20.98
CA THR A 33 -4.37 6.88 22.09
C THR A 33 -4.49 7.70 23.37
N GLY A 34 -5.21 8.83 23.35
CA GLY A 34 -5.37 9.75 24.47
C GLY A 34 -4.12 10.61 24.77
N GLY A 35 -3.11 10.55 23.94
CA GLY A 35 -1.86 11.33 24.07
C GLY A 35 -1.96 12.71 23.41
N ASP A 36 -1.65 13.79 24.15
CA ASP A 36 -1.69 15.18 23.68
C ASP A 36 -0.57 15.57 22.69
N SER A 37 0.08 14.63 22.03
CA SER A 37 1.25 14.93 21.20
C SER A 37 0.96 15.52 19.82
N PHE A 38 -0.30 15.70 19.46
CA PHE A 38 -0.73 16.28 18.19
C PHE A 38 -1.78 17.37 18.38
N ASN A 39 -1.75 18.39 17.51
CA ASN A 39 -2.84 19.37 17.35
C ASN A 39 -4.16 18.73 16.85
N TYR A 40 -4.22 17.42 16.75
CA TYR A 40 -5.40 16.61 16.50
C TYR A 40 -6.02 16.20 17.83
N ASN A 41 -7.34 16.30 17.95
CA ASN A 41 -8.07 15.79 19.11
C ASN A 41 -8.02 14.25 19.10
N ASP A 42 -7.06 13.67 19.82
CA ASP A 42 -6.84 12.21 19.93
C ASP A 42 -7.57 11.60 21.15
N ARG A 43 -8.50 12.37 21.76
CA ARG A 43 -9.29 11.97 22.95
C ARG A 43 -10.76 11.79 22.63
N PHE A 44 -11.08 11.13 21.56
CA PHE A 44 -12.46 10.72 21.32
C PHE A 44 -12.83 9.55 22.22
N ASN A 45 -14.07 9.51 22.71
CA ASN A 45 -14.58 8.23 23.16
C ASN A 45 -14.68 7.27 21.96
N HIS A 46 -14.60 5.96 22.18
CA HIS A 46 -14.56 4.96 21.12
C HIS A 46 -15.72 5.10 20.11
N SER A 47 -16.94 5.42 20.58
CA SER A 47 -18.09 5.58 19.70
C SER A 47 -17.99 6.79 18.78
N THR A 48 -17.49 7.92 19.28
CA THR A 48 -17.26 9.12 18.47
C THR A 48 -16.17 8.89 17.43
N TRP A 49 -15.07 8.25 17.82
CA TRP A 49 -14.00 7.90 16.89
C TRP A 49 -14.46 6.93 15.80
N LEU A 50 -15.23 5.91 16.18
CA LEU A 50 -15.80 4.97 15.21
C LEU A 50 -16.76 5.64 14.24
N THR A 51 -17.61 6.57 14.73
CA THR A 51 -18.48 7.38 13.86
C THR A 51 -17.68 8.25 12.90
N PHE A 52 -16.62 8.91 13.42
CA PHE A 52 -15.68 9.71 12.61
C PHE A 52 -15.05 8.87 11.50
N MET A 53 -14.58 7.66 11.80
CA MET A 53 -14.00 6.75 10.81
C MET A 53 -15.05 6.20 9.85
N LYS A 54 -16.22 5.79 10.34
CA LYS A 54 -17.31 5.23 9.54
C LYS A 54 -17.68 6.13 8.36
N ASN A 55 -17.99 7.38 8.66
CA ASN A 55 -18.44 8.35 7.64
C ASN A 55 -17.42 8.51 6.51
N ARG A 56 -16.12 8.43 6.82
CA ARG A 56 -15.03 8.55 5.86
C ARG A 56 -14.80 7.27 5.07
N LEU A 57 -14.88 6.12 5.73
CA LEU A 57 -14.69 4.82 5.09
C LEU A 57 -15.82 4.50 4.11
N GLU A 58 -17.06 4.90 4.41
CA GLU A 58 -18.20 4.73 3.50
C GLU A 58 -17.98 5.49 2.17
N ILE A 59 -17.51 6.75 2.23
CA ILE A 59 -17.21 7.52 1.02
C ILE A 59 -15.95 6.96 0.33
N ALA A 60 -14.94 6.57 1.11
CA ALA A 60 -13.75 5.93 0.56
C ALA A 60 -14.10 4.66 -0.24
N TYR A 61 -15.05 3.85 0.25
CA TYR A 61 -15.58 2.71 -0.48
C TYR A 61 -16.19 3.11 -1.82
N ASP A 62 -16.97 4.18 -1.87
CA ASP A 62 -17.58 4.67 -3.11
C ASP A 62 -16.53 5.17 -4.12
N LEU A 63 -15.45 5.80 -3.64
CA LEU A 63 -14.37 6.29 -4.47
C LEU A 63 -13.50 5.17 -5.07
N LEU A 64 -13.36 4.02 -4.38
CA LEU A 64 -12.55 2.90 -4.85
C LEU A 64 -13.08 2.33 -6.16
N SER A 65 -12.15 2.05 -7.08
CA SER A 65 -12.39 1.25 -8.27
C SER A 65 -12.67 -0.21 -7.90
N ILE A 66 -13.19 -0.99 -8.83
CA ILE A 66 -13.57 -2.39 -8.57
C ILE A 66 -12.35 -3.27 -8.20
N ASN A 67 -11.18 -2.94 -8.72
CA ASN A 67 -9.90 -3.58 -8.37
C ASN A 67 -9.10 -2.81 -7.30
N GLY A 68 -9.67 -1.72 -6.79
CA GLY A 68 -9.01 -0.85 -5.82
C GLY A 68 -8.98 -1.43 -4.40
N SER A 69 -8.07 -0.90 -3.59
CA SER A 69 -7.89 -1.30 -2.19
C SER A 69 -7.64 -0.11 -1.28
N ILE A 70 -8.00 -0.27 -0.01
CA ILE A 70 -7.65 0.64 1.06
C ILE A 70 -6.73 -0.05 2.06
N TRP A 71 -5.69 0.66 2.49
CA TRP A 71 -4.67 0.25 3.44
C TRP A 71 -4.69 1.23 4.60
N ILE A 72 -5.05 0.74 5.78
CA ILE A 72 -5.30 1.58 6.96
C ILE A 72 -4.26 1.24 8.02
N ASN A 73 -3.34 2.16 8.28
CA ASN A 73 -2.36 1.99 9.35
C ASN A 73 -3.00 2.34 10.70
N ILE A 74 -2.83 1.48 11.70
CA ILE A 74 -3.43 1.64 13.02
C ILE A 74 -2.60 0.88 14.07
N ASP A 75 -2.58 1.35 15.30
CA ASP A 75 -1.92 0.67 16.41
C ASP A 75 -2.82 -0.40 17.06
N GLN A 76 -2.25 -1.10 18.03
CA GLN A 76 -2.94 -2.15 18.80
C GLN A 76 -4.17 -1.64 19.58
N ASN A 77 -4.26 -0.33 19.89
CA ASN A 77 -5.39 0.21 20.66
C ASN A 77 -6.66 0.35 19.80
N GLY A 78 -6.48 0.69 18.53
CA GLY A 78 -7.58 0.94 17.60
C GLY A 78 -7.93 -0.22 16.68
N VAL A 79 -7.00 -1.16 16.41
CA VAL A 79 -7.12 -2.16 15.34
C VAL A 79 -8.37 -3.02 15.44
N HIS A 80 -8.71 -3.51 16.62
CA HIS A 80 -9.85 -4.43 16.79
C HIS A 80 -11.19 -3.77 16.53
N TYR A 81 -11.37 -2.54 17.00
CA TYR A 81 -12.57 -1.75 16.76
C TYR A 81 -12.69 -1.33 15.29
N LEU A 82 -11.58 -0.88 14.72
CA LEU A 82 -11.52 -0.48 13.31
C LEU A 82 -11.76 -1.66 12.37
N LYS A 83 -11.24 -2.84 12.71
CA LYS A 83 -11.46 -4.07 11.94
C LYS A 83 -12.95 -4.42 11.87
N VAL A 84 -13.66 -4.40 13.00
CA VAL A 84 -15.11 -4.69 13.06
C VAL A 84 -15.90 -3.65 12.24
N LEU A 85 -15.55 -2.37 12.36
CA LEU A 85 -16.18 -1.32 11.57
C LEU A 85 -15.93 -1.48 10.07
N ALA A 86 -14.67 -1.73 9.69
CA ALA A 86 -14.29 -1.90 8.28
C ALA A 86 -14.95 -3.16 7.66
N ASP A 87 -15.12 -4.23 8.41
CA ASP A 87 -15.88 -5.42 7.97
C ASP A 87 -17.34 -5.06 7.62
N GLN A 88 -17.95 -4.12 8.33
CA GLN A 88 -19.32 -3.65 8.04
C GLN A 88 -19.36 -2.79 6.77
N VAL A 89 -18.36 -1.90 6.58
CA VAL A 89 -18.33 -0.99 5.44
C VAL A 89 -17.94 -1.72 4.14
N PHE A 90 -16.92 -2.58 4.22
CA PHE A 90 -16.38 -3.30 3.05
C PHE A 90 -16.98 -4.69 2.88
N HIS A 91 -17.93 -5.10 3.75
CA HIS A 91 -18.59 -6.41 3.71
C HIS A 91 -17.54 -7.57 3.66
N ASN A 92 -17.49 -8.34 2.58
CA ASN A 92 -16.53 -9.43 2.39
C ASN A 92 -15.19 -8.95 1.78
N GLY A 93 -14.86 -7.68 1.94
CA GLY A 93 -13.69 -7.04 1.32
C GLY A 93 -12.37 -7.21 2.07
N PHE A 94 -12.32 -7.91 3.21
CA PHE A 94 -11.09 -8.11 3.96
C PHE A 94 -10.06 -8.92 3.18
N VAL A 95 -8.85 -8.41 3.07
CA VAL A 95 -7.74 -9.04 2.36
C VAL A 95 -6.69 -9.57 3.35
N ALA A 96 -6.17 -8.70 4.21
CA ALA A 96 -5.09 -9.05 5.14
C ALA A 96 -4.99 -8.06 6.31
N ASP A 97 -4.37 -8.52 7.38
CA ASP A 97 -3.80 -7.71 8.45
C ASP A 97 -2.27 -7.86 8.40
N VAL A 98 -1.59 -6.78 8.06
CA VAL A 98 -0.13 -6.75 7.91
C VAL A 98 0.48 -6.15 9.17
N ALA A 99 1.42 -6.86 9.79
CA ALA A 99 2.21 -6.37 10.91
C ALA A 99 3.47 -5.65 10.39
N TRP A 100 3.51 -4.32 10.51
CA TRP A 100 4.66 -3.50 10.14
C TRP A 100 5.52 -3.19 11.37
N GLN A 101 6.77 -3.63 11.34
CA GLN A 101 7.71 -3.38 12.43
C GLN A 101 8.15 -1.91 12.46
N LYS A 102 7.52 -1.11 13.33
CA LYS A 102 7.77 0.33 13.49
C LYS A 102 8.96 0.71 14.36
N ARG A 103 9.46 -0.24 15.19
CA ARG A 103 10.55 -0.03 16.15
C ARG A 103 11.53 -1.19 16.15
N THR A 104 12.77 -0.91 16.56
CA THR A 104 13.87 -1.88 16.69
C THR A 104 14.20 -2.25 18.12
N SER A 105 13.67 -1.49 19.09
CA SER A 105 13.90 -1.71 20.52
C SER A 105 12.61 -1.48 21.30
N PRO A 106 12.34 -2.27 22.34
CA PRO A 106 11.19 -2.08 23.21
C PRO A 106 11.31 -0.80 24.04
N ASP A 107 10.17 -0.25 24.45
CA ASP A 107 10.12 0.77 25.49
C ASP A 107 10.17 0.05 26.85
N SER A 108 11.23 0.26 27.62
CA SER A 108 11.45 -0.39 28.91
C SER A 108 10.44 -0.01 30.00
N ARG A 109 9.61 0.99 29.75
CA ARG A 109 8.54 1.41 30.66
C ARG A 109 7.30 0.52 30.54
N ASN A 110 7.16 -0.24 29.47
CA ASN A 110 6.03 -1.12 29.22
C ASN A 110 6.38 -2.57 29.60
N PRO A 111 5.43 -3.35 30.16
CA PRO A 111 5.64 -4.77 30.44
C PRO A 111 5.98 -5.60 29.19
N LEU A 112 5.37 -5.24 28.05
CA LEU A 112 5.65 -5.78 26.73
C LEU A 112 5.86 -4.61 25.77
N GLY A 113 6.98 -4.63 25.06
CA GLY A 113 7.32 -3.56 24.11
C GLY A 113 6.47 -3.63 22.85
N ASP A 114 5.83 -2.52 22.53
CA ASP A 114 5.06 -2.33 21.30
C ASP A 114 6.00 -2.23 20.09
N ALA A 115 6.08 -3.28 19.28
CA ALA A 115 7.05 -3.41 18.20
C ALA A 115 6.52 -3.05 16.82
N PHE A 116 5.20 -3.18 16.57
CA PHE A 116 4.60 -3.04 15.26
C PHE A 116 3.26 -2.29 15.28
N ASP A 117 2.90 -1.72 14.13
CA ASP A 117 1.55 -1.29 13.83
C ASP A 117 0.90 -2.30 12.88
N HIS A 118 -0.42 -2.28 12.86
CA HIS A 118 -1.23 -3.02 11.92
C HIS A 118 -1.50 -2.20 10.67
N ILE A 119 -1.52 -2.85 9.51
CA ILE A 119 -2.05 -2.27 8.29
C ILE A 119 -3.19 -3.16 7.82
N LEU A 120 -4.41 -2.70 8.07
CA LEU A 120 -5.61 -3.41 7.62
C LEU A 120 -5.83 -3.16 6.13
N VAL A 121 -5.94 -4.23 5.36
CA VAL A 121 -6.11 -4.18 3.91
C VAL A 121 -7.51 -4.67 3.54
N TYR A 122 -8.24 -3.80 2.84
CA TYR A 122 -9.57 -4.11 2.29
C TYR A 122 -9.62 -3.78 0.80
N SER A 123 -10.46 -4.47 0.07
CA SER A 123 -10.73 -4.18 -1.33
C SER A 123 -12.23 -4.22 -1.61
N LYS A 124 -12.66 -3.59 -2.69
CA LYS A 124 -14.06 -3.61 -3.13
C LYS A 124 -14.49 -4.98 -3.63
N ASN A 125 -13.56 -5.71 -4.25
CA ASN A 125 -13.72 -7.09 -4.69
C ASN A 125 -12.40 -7.86 -4.54
N VAL A 126 -12.34 -8.74 -3.55
CA VAL A 126 -11.12 -9.49 -3.18
C VAL A 126 -10.60 -10.35 -4.32
N GLN A 127 -11.48 -10.96 -5.12
CA GLN A 127 -11.06 -11.83 -6.21
C GLN A 127 -10.41 -11.04 -7.35
N ILE A 128 -11.03 -9.92 -7.73
CA ILE A 128 -10.47 -9.02 -8.74
C ILE A 128 -9.18 -8.39 -8.23
N PHE A 129 -9.15 -7.92 -6.98
CA PHE A 129 -7.94 -7.37 -6.36
C PHE A 129 -6.79 -8.38 -6.37
N LYS A 130 -7.04 -9.64 -5.97
CA LYS A 130 -6.04 -10.71 -5.97
C LYS A 130 -5.42 -10.96 -7.35
N GLN A 131 -6.20 -10.82 -8.42
CA GLN A 131 -5.71 -10.98 -9.79
C GLN A 131 -4.88 -9.79 -10.27
N ASN A 132 -5.10 -8.61 -9.69
CA ASN A 132 -4.43 -7.35 -10.05
C ASN A 132 -3.34 -6.93 -9.06
N LEU A 133 -3.20 -7.60 -7.92
CA LEU A 133 -2.15 -7.34 -6.95
C LEU A 133 -0.79 -7.65 -7.56
N ASN A 134 0.10 -6.69 -7.55
CA ASN A 134 1.45 -6.87 -8.03
C ASN A 134 2.27 -7.74 -7.07
N THR A 135 3.35 -8.32 -7.59
CA THR A 135 4.33 -9.05 -6.80
C THR A 135 5.57 -8.18 -6.54
N LEU A 136 6.26 -8.44 -5.44
CA LEU A 136 7.53 -7.77 -5.16
C LEU A 136 8.64 -8.32 -6.08
N PRO A 137 9.57 -7.48 -6.54
CA PRO A 137 10.74 -7.94 -7.28
C PRO A 137 11.52 -8.98 -6.49
N LEU A 138 12.14 -9.92 -7.20
CA LEU A 138 13.04 -10.90 -6.58
C LEU A 138 14.27 -10.19 -6.02
N THR A 139 14.66 -10.55 -4.80
CA THR A 139 15.90 -10.04 -4.20
C THR A 139 17.14 -10.65 -4.89
N LYS A 140 18.29 -9.98 -4.77
CA LYS A 140 19.56 -10.52 -5.27
C LYS A 140 19.87 -11.91 -4.69
N GLU A 141 19.52 -12.14 -3.42
CA GLU A 141 19.68 -13.44 -2.76
C GLU A 141 18.77 -14.50 -3.39
N GLN A 142 17.50 -14.17 -3.67
CA GLN A 142 16.57 -15.07 -4.35
C GLN A 142 17.05 -15.40 -5.77
N ILE A 143 17.48 -14.40 -6.53
CA ILE A 143 18.03 -14.58 -7.89
C ILE A 143 19.29 -15.45 -7.84
N SER A 144 20.17 -15.27 -6.87
CA SER A 144 21.42 -16.05 -6.74
C SER A 144 21.21 -17.55 -6.52
N LYS A 145 20.00 -17.99 -6.11
CA LYS A 145 19.65 -19.39 -5.97
C LYS A 145 19.41 -20.09 -7.32
N TYR A 146 19.14 -19.34 -8.37
CA TYR A 146 18.94 -19.86 -9.72
C TYR A 146 20.29 -20.12 -10.38
N LYS A 147 20.66 -21.40 -10.41
CA LYS A 147 21.91 -21.90 -11.03
C LYS A 147 21.61 -22.52 -12.39
N ASN A 148 22.64 -22.72 -13.19
CA ASN A 148 22.53 -23.43 -14.47
C ASN A 148 23.61 -24.52 -14.57
N PRO A 149 23.50 -25.63 -13.77
CA PRO A 149 24.53 -26.64 -13.70
C PRO A 149 24.64 -27.51 -14.96
N ASP A 150 23.61 -27.54 -15.80
CA ASP A 150 23.52 -28.34 -17.02
C ASP A 150 23.57 -27.49 -18.31
N ASN A 151 23.92 -26.19 -18.19
CA ASN A 151 24.00 -25.26 -19.31
C ASN A 151 22.71 -25.18 -20.15
N ASP A 152 21.53 -25.27 -19.50
CA ASP A 152 20.25 -25.13 -20.17
C ASP A 152 20.16 -23.76 -20.85
N LEU A 153 19.79 -23.73 -22.13
CA LEU A 153 19.72 -22.50 -22.92
C LEU A 153 18.70 -21.48 -22.40
N ARG A 154 17.76 -21.92 -21.60
CA ARG A 154 16.74 -21.07 -20.94
C ARG A 154 17.29 -20.30 -19.73
N GLY A 155 18.51 -20.59 -19.31
CA GLY A 155 19.20 -19.89 -18.23
C GLY A 155 19.08 -20.56 -16.86
N GLY A 156 19.23 -19.76 -15.80
CA GLY A 156 19.24 -20.25 -14.43
C GLY A 156 17.90 -20.81 -13.96
N TRP A 157 17.94 -21.87 -13.16
CA TRP A 157 16.77 -22.54 -12.60
C TRP A 157 17.03 -23.02 -11.17
N VAL A 158 15.96 -23.28 -10.44
CA VAL A 158 15.96 -23.97 -9.14
C VAL A 158 15.24 -25.30 -9.26
N SER A 159 15.70 -26.31 -8.52
CA SER A 159 15.03 -27.60 -8.46
C SER A 159 13.94 -27.60 -7.39
N THR A 160 12.73 -28.02 -7.77
CA THR A 160 11.62 -28.20 -6.85
C THR A 160 11.29 -29.69 -6.69
N ASP A 161 10.67 -30.05 -5.57
CA ASP A 161 10.29 -31.43 -5.28
C ASP A 161 9.32 -31.94 -6.36
N PHE A 162 9.55 -33.16 -6.83
CA PHE A 162 8.71 -33.85 -7.82
C PHE A 162 7.67 -34.76 -7.17
N THR A 163 7.63 -34.83 -5.84
CA THR A 163 6.70 -35.66 -5.07
C THR A 163 5.68 -34.79 -4.31
N ALA A 164 4.51 -35.37 -4.03
CA ALA A 164 3.45 -34.81 -3.19
C ALA A 164 3.09 -35.77 -2.07
N GLN A 165 2.51 -35.31 -0.98
CA GLN A 165 2.00 -36.13 0.10
C GLN A 165 0.73 -36.89 -0.30
N GLY A 166 0.56 -38.08 0.26
CA GLY A 166 -0.61 -38.95 0.07
C GLY A 166 -0.49 -39.88 -1.09
N TYR A 167 -1.51 -40.73 -1.25
CA TYR A 167 -1.61 -41.71 -2.31
C TYR A 167 -2.61 -41.27 -3.37
N ARG A 168 -2.18 -41.32 -4.64
CA ARG A 168 -3.05 -41.04 -5.79
C ARG A 168 -2.74 -42.05 -6.88
N PRO A 169 -3.68 -42.94 -7.23
CA PRO A 169 -3.43 -44.07 -8.15
C PRO A 169 -2.72 -43.66 -9.45
N ASN A 170 -3.17 -42.57 -10.09
CA ASN A 170 -2.63 -42.12 -11.37
C ASN A 170 -1.25 -41.42 -11.27
N GLN A 171 -0.69 -41.35 -10.05
CA GLN A 171 0.62 -40.74 -9.75
C GLN A 171 1.61 -41.74 -9.12
N MET A 172 1.31 -43.04 -9.22
CA MET A 172 2.10 -44.15 -8.67
C MET A 172 2.75 -44.99 -9.77
N TYR A 173 3.43 -44.35 -10.70
CA TYR A 173 4.11 -45.03 -11.82
C TYR A 173 5.62 -45.07 -11.57
N THR A 174 6.30 -45.99 -12.29
CA THR A 174 7.76 -46.13 -12.25
C THR A 174 8.42 -45.14 -13.22
N ILE A 175 9.43 -44.41 -12.76
CA ILE A 175 10.24 -43.55 -13.58
C ILE A 175 11.62 -44.20 -13.78
N ILE A 176 12.05 -44.34 -15.04
CA ILE A 176 13.41 -44.77 -15.36
C ILE A 176 14.29 -43.54 -15.51
N SER A 177 15.29 -43.41 -14.63
CA SER A 177 16.29 -42.35 -14.67
C SER A 177 17.22 -42.46 -15.88
N PRO A 178 17.95 -41.40 -16.26
CA PRO A 178 18.96 -41.45 -17.32
C PRO A 178 20.06 -42.49 -17.08
N SER A 179 20.38 -42.81 -15.83
CA SER A 179 21.34 -43.88 -15.46
C SER A 179 20.75 -45.30 -15.52
N GLY A 180 19.46 -45.47 -15.91
CA GLY A 180 18.79 -46.75 -15.97
C GLY A 180 18.17 -47.23 -14.62
N ARG A 181 18.22 -46.41 -13.57
CA ARG A 181 17.64 -46.77 -12.28
C ARG A 181 16.11 -46.61 -12.30
N GLU A 182 15.41 -47.64 -11.82
CA GLU A 182 13.98 -47.58 -11.58
C GLU A 182 13.67 -46.82 -10.27
N LEU A 183 12.79 -45.85 -10.36
CA LEU A 183 12.39 -45.00 -9.25
C LEU A 183 10.88 -45.03 -9.08
N THR A 184 10.44 -45.33 -7.86
CA THR A 184 9.04 -45.24 -7.45
C THR A 184 8.86 -44.18 -6.40
N PRO A 185 7.64 -43.63 -6.19
CA PRO A 185 7.41 -42.66 -5.13
C PRO A 185 7.82 -43.19 -3.76
N PRO A 186 8.43 -42.38 -2.89
CA PRO A 186 8.73 -42.79 -1.51
C PRO A 186 7.46 -43.16 -0.74
N ALA A 187 7.59 -43.99 0.29
CA ALA A 187 6.48 -44.40 1.14
C ALA A 187 5.68 -43.19 1.66
N GLY A 188 4.36 -43.24 1.57
CA GLY A 188 3.46 -42.14 1.97
C GLY A 188 3.39 -40.95 1.00
N ARG A 189 4.06 -41.04 -0.18
CA ARG A 189 4.08 -40.01 -1.21
C ARG A 189 3.66 -40.56 -2.57
N CYS A 190 3.30 -39.66 -3.48
CA CYS A 190 3.08 -39.95 -4.90
C CYS A 190 3.90 -38.96 -5.74
N TRP A 191 4.04 -39.21 -7.04
CA TRP A 191 4.57 -38.18 -7.92
C TRP A 191 3.64 -36.96 -7.95
N LYS A 192 4.18 -35.77 -8.18
CA LYS A 192 3.39 -34.52 -8.25
C LYS A 192 2.48 -34.46 -9.48
N ASN A 193 2.92 -35.08 -10.57
CA ASN A 193 2.23 -35.09 -11.86
C ASN A 193 1.81 -36.50 -12.26
N ILE A 194 0.80 -36.63 -13.10
CA ILE A 194 0.45 -37.88 -13.77
C ILE A 194 1.50 -38.22 -14.84
N GLU A 195 1.56 -39.47 -15.28
CA GLU A 195 2.62 -39.93 -16.18
C GLU A 195 2.68 -39.22 -17.52
N SER A 196 1.52 -38.82 -18.08
CA SER A 196 1.47 -38.06 -19.33
C SER A 196 2.09 -36.66 -19.18
N GLU A 197 1.88 -35.97 -18.04
CA GLU A 197 2.49 -34.65 -17.75
C GLU A 197 3.99 -34.82 -17.43
N TYR A 198 4.39 -35.85 -16.73
CA TYR A 198 5.80 -36.19 -16.54
C TYR A 198 6.52 -36.37 -17.89
N SER A 199 5.91 -37.11 -18.82
CA SER A 199 6.49 -37.36 -20.15
C SER A 199 6.71 -36.05 -20.93
N LYS A 200 5.77 -35.11 -20.85
CA LYS A 200 5.92 -33.78 -21.44
C LYS A 200 7.06 -32.98 -20.77
N LEU A 201 7.08 -32.96 -19.44
CA LEU A 201 8.14 -32.27 -18.70
C LEU A 201 9.51 -32.85 -18.97
N ARG A 202 9.60 -34.18 -19.12
CA ARG A 202 10.85 -34.87 -19.48
C ARG A 202 11.32 -34.52 -20.89
N ALA A 203 10.41 -34.55 -21.86
CA ALA A 203 10.68 -34.18 -23.25
C ALA A 203 11.14 -32.71 -23.38
N ASP A 204 10.54 -31.82 -22.55
CA ASP A 204 10.95 -30.40 -22.47
C ASP A 204 12.23 -30.18 -21.63
N GLY A 205 12.91 -31.25 -21.17
CA GLY A 205 14.14 -31.12 -20.37
C GLY A 205 13.93 -30.52 -18.99
N ARG A 206 12.71 -30.51 -18.45
CA ARG A 206 12.36 -29.91 -17.15
C ARG A 206 12.49 -30.87 -15.96
N VAL A 207 12.87 -32.12 -16.19
CA VAL A 207 13.10 -33.10 -15.13
C VAL A 207 14.59 -33.29 -14.93
N TRP A 208 15.06 -33.01 -13.72
CA TRP A 208 16.46 -33.10 -13.33
C TRP A 208 16.70 -34.31 -12.44
N PHE A 209 17.70 -35.12 -12.74
CA PHE A 209 18.07 -36.34 -12.03
C PHE A 209 19.45 -36.28 -11.36
N GLY A 210 19.95 -35.09 -11.07
CA GLY A 210 21.33 -34.89 -10.61
C GLY A 210 22.33 -34.85 -11.76
N ASN A 211 23.59 -34.52 -11.44
CA ASN A 211 24.65 -34.39 -12.44
C ASN A 211 24.97 -35.72 -13.12
N ASP A 212 24.82 -36.84 -12.41
CA ASP A 212 25.07 -38.20 -12.87
C ASP A 212 23.83 -38.90 -13.42
N GLY A 213 22.67 -38.27 -13.39
CA GLY A 213 21.42 -38.81 -13.86
C GLY A 213 20.82 -39.94 -13.00
N SER A 214 21.29 -40.13 -11.76
CA SER A 214 20.87 -41.24 -10.88
C SER A 214 19.91 -40.82 -9.76
N SER A 215 19.77 -39.52 -9.52
CA SER A 215 19.00 -38.98 -8.41
C SER A 215 17.49 -39.11 -8.62
N VAL A 216 16.72 -38.95 -7.54
CA VAL A 216 15.25 -38.83 -7.58
C VAL A 216 14.88 -37.61 -8.46
N PRO A 217 13.83 -37.73 -9.29
CA PRO A 217 13.43 -36.63 -10.18
C PRO A 217 13.10 -35.36 -9.39
N ARG A 218 13.55 -34.26 -9.90
CA ARG A 218 13.20 -32.90 -9.45
C ARG A 218 12.77 -32.08 -10.65
N GLN A 219 11.84 -31.15 -10.44
CA GLN A 219 11.38 -30.27 -11.52
C GLN A 219 12.21 -28.99 -11.57
N LYS A 220 12.69 -28.60 -12.74
CA LYS A 220 13.32 -27.30 -12.98
C LYS A 220 12.23 -26.22 -13.02
N THR A 221 12.45 -25.13 -12.29
CA THR A 221 11.68 -23.87 -12.38
C THR A 221 12.63 -22.77 -12.76
N PHE A 222 12.43 -22.17 -13.91
CA PHE A 222 13.36 -21.17 -14.46
C PHE A 222 13.12 -19.77 -13.87
N LEU A 223 14.19 -18.98 -13.84
CA LEU A 223 14.12 -17.60 -13.32
C LEU A 223 13.17 -16.74 -14.15
N TYR A 224 13.21 -16.86 -15.48
CA TYR A 224 12.35 -16.06 -16.38
C TYR A 224 10.84 -16.33 -16.20
N GLU A 225 10.46 -17.45 -15.60
CA GLU A 225 9.07 -17.81 -15.32
C GLU A 225 8.54 -17.12 -14.04
N ARG A 226 9.42 -16.48 -13.28
CA ARG A 226 9.07 -15.84 -12.01
C ARG A 226 8.73 -14.37 -12.23
N GLN A 227 7.48 -14.03 -12.02
CA GLN A 227 7.02 -12.64 -12.09
C GLN A 227 7.31 -11.84 -10.82
N GLY A 228 7.82 -12.49 -9.76
CA GLY A 228 8.09 -11.88 -8.47
C GLY A 228 7.72 -12.78 -7.28
N THR A 229 7.63 -12.19 -6.10
CA THR A 229 7.31 -12.87 -4.85
C THR A 229 6.06 -12.25 -4.22
N VAL A 230 5.14 -13.10 -3.78
CA VAL A 230 4.01 -12.67 -2.94
C VAL A 230 4.58 -12.23 -1.58
N PRO A 231 4.27 -11.04 -1.08
CA PRO A 231 4.75 -10.58 0.21
C PRO A 231 4.11 -11.37 1.35
N TRP A 232 4.87 -11.52 2.45
CA TRP A 232 4.33 -11.96 3.73
C TRP A 232 3.46 -10.85 4.36
N THR A 233 2.67 -11.20 5.35
CA THR A 233 1.97 -10.23 6.21
C THR A 233 2.83 -9.69 7.35
N TRP A 234 4.06 -10.17 7.49
CA TRP A 234 5.09 -9.62 8.37
C TRP A 234 6.05 -8.75 7.56
N TRP A 235 6.08 -7.45 7.87
CA TRP A 235 6.94 -6.48 7.22
C TRP A 235 8.01 -5.96 8.16
N PRO A 236 9.21 -6.55 8.14
CA PRO A 236 10.31 -6.13 9.00
C PRO A 236 10.85 -4.75 8.59
N ASN A 237 11.39 -4.02 9.56
CA ASN A 237 11.95 -2.69 9.34
C ASN A 237 13.11 -2.68 8.33
N SER A 238 13.86 -3.77 8.25
CA SER A 238 14.95 -3.93 7.27
C SER A 238 14.48 -3.77 5.83
N GLU A 239 13.22 -4.12 5.55
CA GLU A 239 12.63 -4.06 4.22
C GLU A 239 11.79 -2.78 4.00
N THR A 240 11.10 -2.29 5.04
CA THR A 240 10.09 -1.23 4.92
C THR A 240 10.42 0.05 5.69
N GLY A 241 11.56 0.09 6.37
CA GLY A 241 11.88 1.21 7.25
C GLY A 241 11.08 1.21 8.56
N ASN A 242 11.36 2.17 9.41
CA ASN A 242 10.73 2.36 10.71
C ASN A 242 10.55 3.85 11.05
N ASN A 243 9.97 4.15 12.22
CA ASN A 243 9.72 5.53 12.64
C ASN A 243 11.01 6.37 12.77
N GLN A 244 12.16 5.75 13.13
CA GLN A 244 13.44 6.47 13.23
C GLN A 244 13.96 6.84 11.84
N GLU A 245 13.81 5.95 10.87
CA GLU A 245 14.17 6.21 9.48
C GLU A 245 13.34 7.36 8.91
N ALA A 246 12.02 7.32 9.12
CA ALA A 246 11.11 8.40 8.70
C ALA A 246 11.48 9.76 9.29
N LYS A 247 11.90 9.81 10.57
CA LYS A 247 12.41 11.06 11.19
C LYS A 247 13.70 11.52 10.52
N LYS A 248 14.63 10.61 10.23
CA LYS A 248 15.89 10.96 9.51
C LYS A 248 15.60 11.49 8.11
N GLU A 249 14.65 10.90 7.37
CA GLU A 249 14.19 11.40 6.07
C GLU A 249 13.66 12.84 6.20
N SER A 250 12.81 13.09 7.19
CA SER A 250 12.27 14.43 7.45
C SER A 250 13.35 15.46 7.82
N ILE A 251 14.30 15.09 8.70
CA ILE A 251 15.41 15.95 9.09
C ILE A 251 16.32 16.24 7.88
N ALA A 252 16.61 15.27 7.05
CA ALA A 252 17.42 15.46 5.84
C ALA A 252 16.75 16.42 4.86
N LEU A 253 15.41 16.43 4.81
CA LEU A 253 14.64 17.27 3.91
C LEU A 253 14.48 18.71 4.41
N PHE A 254 14.28 18.91 5.73
CA PHE A 254 13.94 20.20 6.31
C PHE A 254 14.99 20.77 7.26
N ASN A 255 16.09 20.06 7.53
CA ASN A 255 17.09 20.34 8.58
C ASN A 255 16.53 20.26 10.02
N GLU A 256 15.28 19.88 10.18
CA GLU A 256 14.57 19.68 11.44
C GLU A 256 13.50 18.60 11.27
N SER A 257 12.85 18.18 12.34
CA SER A 257 11.71 17.26 12.26
C SER A 257 10.39 18.03 12.47
N PRO A 258 9.85 18.69 11.43
CA PRO A 258 8.67 19.54 11.55
C PRO A 258 7.38 18.75 11.79
N PHE A 259 7.45 17.42 11.69
CA PHE A 259 6.33 16.50 11.89
C PHE A 259 6.73 15.38 12.84
N SER A 260 5.91 15.06 13.83
CA SER A 260 6.30 14.20 14.96
C SER A 260 6.40 12.72 14.57
N THR A 261 5.50 12.22 13.70
CA THR A 261 5.39 10.80 13.34
C THR A 261 5.19 10.58 11.84
N PRO A 262 6.14 10.99 10.99
CA PRO A 262 6.06 10.66 9.56
C PRO A 262 6.18 9.16 9.36
N LYS A 263 5.62 8.65 8.27
CA LYS A 263 5.87 7.28 7.81
C LYS A 263 7.09 7.25 6.87
N PRO A 264 7.90 6.19 6.88
CA PRO A 264 9.06 6.08 5.99
C PRO A 264 8.61 5.85 4.54
N GLU A 265 9.31 6.47 3.59
CA GLU A 265 8.98 6.32 2.17
C GLU A 265 9.07 4.87 1.69
N ARG A 266 9.96 4.05 2.25
CA ARG A 266 10.05 2.62 1.90
C ARG A 266 8.79 1.82 2.23
N LEU A 267 8.07 2.18 3.30
CA LEU A 267 6.78 1.56 3.63
C LEU A 267 5.76 1.89 2.53
N LEU A 268 5.61 3.17 2.21
CA LEU A 268 4.66 3.63 1.20
C LEU A 268 5.03 3.13 -0.19
N LYS A 269 6.33 3.04 -0.52
CA LYS A 269 6.80 2.42 -1.76
C LYS A 269 6.24 1.00 -1.90
N ARG A 270 6.37 0.17 -0.85
CA ARG A 270 5.84 -1.20 -0.87
C ARG A 270 4.34 -1.25 -1.10
N VAL A 271 3.58 -0.41 -0.40
CA VAL A 271 2.11 -0.35 -0.58
C VAL A 271 1.75 0.09 -2.00
N VAL A 272 2.36 1.17 -2.50
CA VAL A 272 2.12 1.70 -3.85
C VAL A 272 2.52 0.70 -4.94
N GLU A 273 3.66 0.02 -4.77
CA GLU A 273 4.15 -1.01 -5.70
C GLU A 273 3.20 -2.20 -5.81
N LEU A 274 2.68 -2.67 -4.68
CA LEU A 274 1.77 -3.82 -4.62
C LEU A 274 0.37 -3.50 -5.15
N ALA A 275 -0.17 -2.33 -4.82
CA ALA A 275 -1.59 -2.03 -4.95
C ALA A 275 -1.92 -1.04 -6.08
N SER A 276 -0.95 -0.65 -6.90
CA SER A 276 -1.18 0.29 -8.00
C SER A 276 -0.17 0.13 -9.13
N ASN A 277 -0.51 0.66 -10.30
CA ASN A 277 0.35 0.76 -11.47
C ASN A 277 0.63 2.23 -11.81
N GLU A 278 1.59 2.48 -12.71
CA GLU A 278 1.85 3.83 -13.21
C GLU A 278 0.59 4.47 -13.80
N GLY A 279 0.37 5.74 -13.46
CA GLY A 279 -0.81 6.49 -13.87
C GLY A 279 -2.06 6.28 -13.03
N ASP A 280 -2.09 5.27 -12.15
CA ASP A 280 -3.18 5.02 -11.20
C ASP A 280 -3.34 6.17 -10.19
N ILE A 281 -4.53 6.28 -9.59
CA ILE A 281 -4.86 7.30 -8.61
C ILE A 281 -4.65 6.75 -7.19
N VAL A 282 -3.78 7.40 -6.43
CA VAL A 282 -3.52 7.16 -5.02
C VAL A 282 -4.16 8.28 -4.20
N LEU A 283 -5.01 7.93 -3.24
CA LEU A 283 -5.68 8.89 -2.34
C LEU A 283 -5.20 8.68 -0.90
N ASP A 284 -4.90 9.79 -0.23
CA ASP A 284 -4.65 9.83 1.21
C ASP A 284 -5.40 11.03 1.81
N PHE A 285 -6.42 10.74 2.62
CA PHE A 285 -7.24 11.78 3.23
C PHE A 285 -6.90 12.07 4.71
N PHE A 286 -5.76 11.55 5.17
CA PHE A 286 -5.03 11.94 6.37
C PHE A 286 -3.57 12.20 6.01
N MET A 287 -3.35 13.11 5.07
CA MET A 287 -2.10 13.28 4.33
C MET A 287 -0.87 13.54 5.20
N GLY A 288 -1.05 14.20 6.35
CA GLY A 288 0.02 14.50 7.29
C GLY A 288 1.21 15.18 6.60
N SER A 289 2.38 14.60 6.71
CA SER A 289 3.62 15.11 6.11
C SER A 289 3.76 14.88 4.59
N ALA A 290 2.71 14.41 3.90
CA ALA A 290 2.69 14.11 2.47
C ALA A 290 3.64 12.98 2.01
N THR A 291 3.93 12.01 2.86
CA THR A 291 4.79 10.87 2.46
C THR A 291 4.16 10.06 1.34
N THR A 292 2.85 9.77 1.43
CA THR A 292 2.09 9.05 0.40
C THR A 292 2.19 9.73 -0.95
N GLN A 293 2.00 11.07 -0.99
CA GLN A 293 2.01 11.86 -2.22
C GLN A 293 3.43 11.95 -2.81
N ALA A 294 4.45 12.10 -1.94
CA ALA A 294 5.85 12.09 -2.37
C ALA A 294 6.22 10.78 -3.07
N VAL A 295 5.86 9.65 -2.45
CA VAL A 295 6.10 8.32 -3.02
C VAL A 295 5.29 8.10 -4.30
N ALA A 296 4.02 8.49 -4.32
CA ALA A 296 3.17 8.38 -5.50
C ALA A 296 3.76 9.16 -6.69
N MET A 297 4.26 10.39 -6.46
CA MET A 297 4.93 11.21 -7.47
C MET A 297 6.21 10.54 -7.97
N LYS A 298 7.10 10.12 -7.07
CA LYS A 298 8.36 9.43 -7.41
C LYS A 298 8.17 8.12 -8.19
N MET A 299 7.01 7.50 -8.05
CA MET A 299 6.64 6.26 -8.73
C MET A 299 5.66 6.46 -9.90
N ASN A 300 5.49 7.68 -10.42
CA ASN A 300 4.62 8.01 -11.55
C ASN A 300 3.14 7.69 -11.35
N ARG A 301 2.64 7.78 -10.11
CA ARG A 301 1.20 7.69 -9.80
C ARG A 301 0.60 9.09 -9.72
N LYS A 302 -0.67 9.21 -10.09
CA LYS A 302 -1.47 10.40 -9.78
C LYS A 302 -1.85 10.35 -8.31
N PHE A 303 -1.92 11.49 -7.65
CA PHE A 303 -2.26 11.50 -6.23
C PHE A 303 -3.30 12.57 -5.87
N ILE A 304 -4.05 12.26 -4.82
CA ILE A 304 -4.95 13.19 -4.14
C ILE A 304 -4.58 13.13 -2.65
N GLY A 305 -4.26 14.28 -2.06
CA GLY A 305 -3.97 14.41 -0.63
C GLY A 305 -4.94 15.40 0.00
N ILE A 306 -5.45 15.07 1.19
CA ILE A 306 -6.34 15.95 1.95
C ILE A 306 -5.77 16.13 3.35
N GLU A 307 -5.67 17.38 3.80
CA GLU A 307 -5.21 17.76 5.13
C GLU A 307 -5.94 19.02 5.62
N GLN A 308 -6.41 18.97 6.85
CA GLN A 308 -7.12 20.12 7.42
C GLN A 308 -6.21 21.08 8.21
N MET A 309 -5.07 20.57 8.71
CA MET A 309 -4.19 21.32 9.59
C MET A 309 -3.29 22.30 8.84
N ASP A 310 -2.93 23.41 9.49
CA ASP A 310 -2.14 24.48 8.87
C ASP A 310 -0.72 24.06 8.47
N TYR A 311 -0.17 23.00 9.07
CA TYR A 311 1.14 22.47 8.67
C TYR A 311 1.18 21.97 7.22
N ILE A 312 0.04 21.79 6.55
CA ILE A 312 0.00 21.52 5.12
C ILE A 312 0.81 22.55 4.32
N LYS A 313 0.76 23.84 4.74
CA LYS A 313 1.47 24.94 4.08
C LYS A 313 2.96 24.98 4.40
N THR A 314 3.36 24.52 5.58
CA THR A 314 4.75 24.62 6.07
C THR A 314 5.53 23.33 5.97
N VAL A 315 4.85 22.18 5.85
CA VAL A 315 5.47 20.84 5.76
C VAL A 315 5.10 20.14 4.47
N SER A 316 3.80 19.89 4.25
CA SER A 316 3.35 18.97 3.20
C SER A 316 3.60 19.53 1.80
N VAL A 317 3.18 20.75 1.53
CA VAL A 317 3.41 21.44 0.24
C VAL A 317 4.90 21.68 -0.02
N PRO A 318 5.70 22.22 0.94
CA PRO A 318 7.15 22.33 0.75
C PRO A 318 7.86 21.01 0.48
N ARG A 319 7.43 19.89 1.11
CA ARG A 319 7.96 18.55 0.77
C ARG A 319 7.75 18.23 -0.70
N LEU A 320 6.53 18.43 -1.21
CA LEU A 320 6.23 18.12 -2.61
C LEU A 320 6.98 19.01 -3.59
N HIS A 321 7.25 20.29 -3.25
CA HIS A 321 8.13 21.15 -4.06
C HIS A 321 9.55 20.60 -4.13
N LYS A 322 10.13 20.16 -2.99
CA LYS A 322 11.46 19.53 -2.98
C LYS A 322 11.50 18.23 -3.80
N VAL A 323 10.41 17.43 -3.77
CA VAL A 323 10.30 16.25 -4.63
C VAL A 323 10.31 16.65 -6.10
N ILE A 324 9.55 17.69 -6.51
CA ILE A 324 9.56 18.21 -7.89
C ILE A 324 10.96 18.70 -8.29
N GLU A 325 11.69 19.32 -7.38
CA GLU A 325 13.07 19.79 -7.58
C GLU A 325 14.10 18.63 -7.67
N GLY A 326 13.67 17.39 -7.42
CA GLY A 326 14.52 16.21 -7.57
C GLY A 326 15.36 15.89 -6.33
N GLU A 327 14.81 16.11 -5.11
CA GLU A 327 15.49 15.70 -3.88
C GLU A 327 15.85 14.21 -3.90
N GLN A 328 16.99 13.84 -3.27
CA GLN A 328 17.59 12.51 -3.38
C GLN A 328 17.48 11.67 -2.09
N GLY A 329 16.55 12.03 -1.19
CA GLY A 329 16.24 11.29 0.03
C GLY A 329 15.23 10.14 -0.19
N GLY A 330 14.91 9.45 0.89
CA GLY A 330 13.92 8.37 0.88
C GLY A 330 14.17 7.34 -0.22
N ILE A 331 13.18 7.13 -1.07
CA ILE A 331 13.24 6.15 -2.17
C ILE A 331 13.79 6.73 -3.50
N SER A 332 14.16 8.01 -3.57
CA SER A 332 14.54 8.67 -4.82
C SER A 332 15.59 7.91 -5.62
N LYS A 333 16.62 7.40 -4.95
CA LYS A 333 17.69 6.61 -5.59
C LYS A 333 17.19 5.24 -6.06
N ASP A 334 16.31 4.61 -5.31
CA ASP A 334 15.79 3.27 -5.62
C ASP A 334 14.92 3.27 -6.88
N VAL A 335 14.23 4.41 -7.15
CA VAL A 335 13.35 4.58 -8.31
C VAL A 335 13.94 5.49 -9.38
N ASN A 336 15.23 5.88 -9.27
CA ASN A 336 15.93 6.77 -10.17
C ASN A 336 15.23 8.12 -10.38
N TRP A 337 14.66 8.69 -9.32
CA TRP A 337 13.95 9.95 -9.38
C TRP A 337 14.89 11.11 -9.68
N GLN A 338 14.54 11.94 -10.68
CA GLN A 338 15.33 13.10 -11.10
C GLN A 338 14.56 14.42 -10.95
N GLY A 339 13.38 14.36 -10.36
CA GLY A 339 12.52 15.53 -10.25
C GLY A 339 11.46 15.60 -11.36
N GLY A 340 10.70 16.68 -11.35
CA GLY A 340 9.62 16.92 -12.28
C GLY A 340 8.23 16.66 -11.69
N GLY A 341 7.21 16.79 -12.54
CA GLY A 341 5.83 16.68 -12.13
C GLY A 341 5.23 18.03 -11.67
N SER A 342 3.98 17.99 -11.28
CA SER A 342 3.23 19.14 -10.77
C SER A 342 2.05 18.70 -9.94
N PHE A 343 1.50 19.60 -9.14
CA PHE A 343 0.24 19.38 -8.43
C PHE A 343 -0.57 20.66 -8.36
N VAL A 344 -1.87 20.52 -8.17
CA VAL A 344 -2.78 21.63 -7.89
C VAL A 344 -3.01 21.66 -6.39
N TYR A 345 -2.84 22.81 -5.77
CA TYR A 345 -3.22 23.07 -4.40
C TYR A 345 -4.55 23.83 -4.38
N ALA A 346 -5.51 23.35 -3.60
CA ALA A 346 -6.81 23.95 -3.41
C ALA A 346 -7.16 24.03 -1.93
N GLU A 347 -7.92 24.99 -1.53
CA GLU A 347 -8.49 25.10 -0.18
C GLU A 347 -10.01 24.97 -0.27
N LEU A 348 -10.60 24.14 0.59
CA LEU A 348 -12.05 24.14 0.76
C LEU A 348 -12.45 25.44 1.45
N MET A 349 -13.30 26.17 0.79
CA MET A 349 -13.85 27.39 1.35
C MET A 349 -15.16 27.02 2.05
N GLU A 350 -15.29 27.36 3.33
CA GLU A 350 -16.59 27.35 3.99
C GLU A 350 -17.49 28.35 3.27
N LYS A 351 -18.56 27.86 2.63
CA LYS A 351 -19.43 28.68 1.77
C LYS A 351 -19.80 30.00 2.46
N ASN A 352 -20.32 29.93 3.67
CA ASN A 352 -20.80 31.11 4.39
C ASN A 352 -19.65 32.03 4.88
N THR A 353 -18.54 31.45 5.37
CA THR A 353 -17.36 32.24 5.79
C THR A 353 -16.66 32.88 4.59
N GLY A 354 -16.64 32.22 3.43
CA GLY A 354 -16.14 32.78 2.20
C GLY A 354 -16.96 33.96 1.72
N PHE A 355 -18.29 33.86 1.74
CA PHE A 355 -19.18 34.98 1.42
C PHE A 355 -19.04 36.11 2.40
N LEU A 356 -18.99 35.86 3.71
CA LEU A 356 -18.78 36.87 4.73
C LEU A 356 -17.46 37.63 4.50
N LYS A 357 -16.35 36.91 4.24
CA LYS A 357 -15.07 37.55 3.91
C LYS A 357 -15.16 38.42 2.64
N SER A 358 -15.83 37.90 1.60
CA SER A 358 -16.02 38.61 0.35
C SER A 358 -16.85 39.88 0.58
N VAL A 359 -17.93 39.82 1.36
CA VAL A 359 -18.75 40.99 1.73
C VAL A 359 -17.94 42.03 2.51
N LEU A 360 -17.14 41.57 3.50
CA LEU A 360 -16.30 42.44 4.32
C LEU A 360 -15.16 43.07 3.53
N SER A 361 -14.70 42.46 2.45
CA SER A 361 -13.62 42.96 1.59
C SER A 361 -14.12 43.72 0.37
N ALA A 362 -15.42 43.77 0.11
CA ALA A 362 -16.00 44.47 -1.02
C ALA A 362 -15.80 46.00 -0.90
N ASN A 363 -15.33 46.63 -1.97
CA ASN A 363 -15.04 48.08 -2.02
C ASN A 363 -16.08 48.87 -2.81
N SER A 364 -17.09 48.19 -3.39
CA SER A 364 -18.14 48.85 -4.17
C SER A 364 -19.50 48.15 -4.03
N MET A 365 -20.58 48.88 -4.31
CA MET A 365 -21.92 48.33 -4.36
C MET A 365 -22.09 47.28 -5.48
N THR A 366 -21.36 47.44 -6.57
CA THR A 366 -21.37 46.47 -7.68
C THR A 366 -20.78 45.15 -7.23
N GLU A 367 -19.64 45.17 -6.56
CA GLU A 367 -19.03 43.95 -5.99
C GLU A 367 -19.94 43.27 -4.96
N LEU A 368 -20.59 44.06 -4.09
CA LEU A 368 -21.57 43.51 -3.13
C LEU A 368 -22.75 42.83 -3.84
N GLN A 369 -23.26 43.43 -4.90
CA GLN A 369 -24.35 42.86 -5.69
C GLN A 369 -23.94 41.55 -6.38
N GLU A 370 -22.72 41.48 -6.92
CA GLU A 370 -22.19 40.23 -7.51
C GLU A 370 -21.98 39.12 -6.47
N ILE A 371 -21.50 39.48 -5.29
CA ILE A 371 -21.38 38.53 -4.18
C ILE A 371 -22.74 38.01 -3.73
N PHE A 372 -23.73 38.92 -3.62
CA PHE A 372 -25.10 38.57 -3.25
C PHE A 372 -25.74 37.64 -4.28
N ASN A 373 -25.60 37.89 -5.58
CA ASN A 373 -26.10 37.02 -6.64
C ASN A 373 -25.47 35.64 -6.56
N ARG A 374 -24.15 35.55 -6.36
CA ARG A 374 -23.46 34.26 -6.14
C ARG A 374 -23.95 33.53 -4.88
N MET A 375 -24.24 34.26 -3.80
CA MET A 375 -24.81 33.68 -2.59
C MET A 375 -26.19 33.07 -2.87
N LEU A 376 -27.06 33.74 -3.62
CA LEU A 376 -28.38 33.21 -3.98
C LEU A 376 -28.31 31.91 -4.79
N GLU A 377 -27.30 31.76 -5.66
CA GLU A 377 -27.14 30.59 -6.52
C GLU A 377 -26.50 29.40 -5.80
N THR A 378 -25.63 29.63 -4.81
CA THR A 378 -24.72 28.59 -4.30
C THR A 378 -24.71 28.44 -2.77
N ALA A 379 -25.27 29.37 -2.01
CA ALA A 379 -25.28 29.29 -0.55
C ALA A 379 -26.42 28.39 -0.06
N ASP A 380 -26.12 27.54 0.95
CA ASP A 380 -27.16 26.82 1.68
C ASP A 380 -27.72 27.75 2.76
N PHE A 381 -28.89 28.33 2.50
CA PHE A 381 -29.65 29.07 3.50
C PHE A 381 -30.55 28.11 4.25
N GLU A 382 -30.04 27.43 5.27
CA GLU A 382 -30.88 26.83 6.30
C GLU A 382 -31.27 27.96 7.28
N PHE A 383 -32.47 28.45 7.15
CA PHE A 383 -33.12 29.27 8.19
C PHE A 383 -33.64 28.30 9.24
N GLN A 384 -32.95 28.19 10.39
CA GLN A 384 -33.53 27.69 11.63
C GLN A 384 -34.16 28.83 12.39
#